data_941bb0a7f140081e34ad2770658a837f
#
_entry.id   941bb0a7f140081e34ad2770658a837f
#
_cell.length_a   1.000
_cell.length_b   1.000
_cell.length_c   1.000
_cell.angle_alpha   90.00
_cell.angle_beta   90.00
_cell.angle_gamma   90.00
#
_symmetry.space_group_name_H-M   'P 1'
#
loop_
_entity.id
_entity.type
_entity.pdbx_description
1 polymer ?
#
loop_
_entity_poly.entity_id
_entity_poly.type
_entity_poly.pdbx_seq_one_letter_code
_entity_poly.pdbx_strand_id
1 'polypeptide(L)'
;MTSKYLAVTTHSRTLLSGLHRFLLVAIIALATACTSTPTADRAPSDRQDVNAPATGNNTLLIPKTDDTTLDVRVISWNQKLAQQRGWLFALTELETVDLGYISTNTGTFIRSQLLWLKGDIEQSAQLLNDVETTTPTDRDRLLAERQRRFTETHRYIAAAKIALERVMLGVKTDDPTTHSTVFNLLSKASEQRLASELRRTEPNSDWHQWLSLNRAYRRGREDVFSWLAEHPILPSGALDLPSGLRDWLNSDPPRRIAVLLPLSNRLKSAGQTALEGIVEGLYATFRDPALRPDIITIDTEAAGSARAAYLRALESGADFVIGPLTKDRVSELQSIDNLPIPILALNRGIPDRNSATTQTGAAQVVSLSLSPEDEAEQLAQLAWADNLRNPLVIAPDTAWGARMHAAFADTWRTFGGTLREVALTGSEKTDNETIAQGLATLSSESRIKEVERAFDAPIESQSRRREDHVDI
;
A
#
# COMPACT_ATOMS: atom_id res chain seq x y z
N MET A 1 25.54 11.86 5.17
CA MET A 1 24.51 11.88 4.06
C MET A 1 24.27 10.49 3.48
N THR A 2 24.18 9.43 4.27
CA THR A 2 24.25 8.03 3.77
C THR A 2 23.24 7.07 4.40
N SER A 3 22.19 7.56 5.04
CA SER A 3 21.22 6.68 5.73
C SER A 3 19.83 6.59 5.06
N LYS A 4 19.63 7.09 3.83
CA LYS A 4 18.29 7.16 3.21
C LYS A 4 17.91 6.01 2.26
N TYR A 5 18.82 5.09 1.97
CA TYR A 5 18.61 4.15 0.84
C TYR A 5 18.22 2.71 1.20
N LEU A 6 18.28 2.30 2.46
CA LEU A 6 18.01 0.89 2.81
C LEU A 6 16.54 0.57 3.14
N ALA A 7 15.68 1.55 3.26
CA ALA A 7 14.27 1.34 3.63
C ALA A 7 13.33 0.92 2.47
N VAL A 8 13.82 0.93 1.23
CA VAL A 8 12.98 0.72 0.04
C VAL A 8 12.73 -0.76 -0.28
N THR A 9 13.57 -1.68 0.21
CA THR A 9 13.54 -3.09 -0.19
C THR A 9 12.39 -3.93 0.37
N THR A 10 11.71 -3.48 1.41
CA THR A 10 10.62 -4.25 2.02
C THR A 10 9.24 -4.02 1.39
N HIS A 11 9.06 -2.95 0.61
CA HIS A 11 7.74 -2.59 0.04
C HIS A 11 7.24 -3.53 -1.06
N SER A 12 8.13 -4.12 -1.85
CA SER A 12 7.72 -4.91 -3.03
C SER A 12 7.20 -6.30 -2.70
N ARG A 13 7.68 -6.95 -1.63
CA ARG A 13 7.22 -8.30 -1.26
C ARG A 13 5.81 -8.32 -0.68
N THR A 14 5.37 -7.26 -0.03
CA THR A 14 4.04 -7.19 0.58
C THR A 14 2.94 -6.77 -0.38
N LEU A 15 3.24 -6.04 -1.45
CA LEU A 15 2.27 -5.73 -2.51
C LEU A 15 1.89 -6.99 -3.31
N LEU A 16 2.85 -7.90 -3.53
CA LEU A 16 2.59 -9.18 -4.21
C LEU A 16 1.75 -10.15 -3.37
N SER A 17 1.86 -10.14 -2.03
CA SER A 17 1.04 -11.02 -1.19
C SER A 17 -0.43 -10.60 -1.13
N GLY A 18 -0.72 -9.31 -1.26
CA GLY A 18 -2.09 -8.79 -1.33
C GLY A 18 -2.79 -9.15 -2.63
N LEU A 19 -2.11 -9.03 -3.76
CA LEU A 19 -2.65 -9.40 -5.08
C LEU A 19 -2.86 -10.92 -5.22
N HIS A 20 -1.98 -11.74 -4.65
CA HIS A 20 -2.11 -13.21 -4.67
C HIS A 20 -3.34 -13.71 -3.88
N ARG A 21 -3.70 -13.06 -2.79
CA ARG A 21 -4.90 -13.45 -2.02
C ARG A 21 -6.19 -13.06 -2.72
N PHE A 22 -6.22 -11.96 -3.46
CA PHE A 22 -7.39 -11.60 -4.28
C PHE A 22 -7.58 -12.54 -5.46
N LEU A 23 -6.49 -12.99 -6.09
CA LEU A 23 -6.55 -13.93 -7.21
C LEU A 23 -6.89 -15.37 -6.77
N LEU A 24 -6.42 -15.81 -5.60
CA LEU A 24 -6.71 -17.16 -5.08
C LEU A 24 -8.19 -17.31 -4.68
N VAL A 25 -8.83 -16.28 -4.16
CA VAL A 25 -10.27 -16.29 -3.86
C VAL A 25 -11.11 -16.33 -5.15
N ALA A 26 -10.66 -15.67 -6.22
CA ALA A 26 -11.35 -15.72 -7.51
C ALA A 26 -11.20 -17.09 -8.22
N ILE A 27 -10.06 -17.78 -8.04
CA ILE A 27 -9.80 -19.08 -8.68
C ILE A 27 -10.51 -20.22 -7.94
N ILE A 28 -10.67 -20.17 -6.62
CA ILE A 28 -11.41 -21.18 -5.86
C ILE A 28 -12.91 -21.11 -6.15
N ALA A 29 -13.45 -19.95 -6.52
CA ALA A 29 -14.84 -19.82 -6.92
C ALA A 29 -15.16 -20.40 -8.32
N LEU A 30 -14.15 -20.62 -9.18
CA LEU A 30 -14.32 -21.18 -10.52
C LEU A 30 -14.08 -22.70 -10.60
N ALA A 31 -13.48 -23.31 -9.58
CA ALA A 31 -13.13 -24.74 -9.60
C ALA A 31 -14.23 -25.69 -9.06
N THR A 32 -15.36 -25.18 -8.57
CA THR A 32 -16.46 -26.02 -8.03
C THR A 32 -17.65 -26.21 -8.97
N ALA A 33 -17.55 -25.82 -10.25
CA ALA A 33 -18.64 -25.82 -11.19
C ALA A 33 -18.57 -26.90 -12.29
N CYS A 34 -17.76 -27.93 -12.17
CA CYS A 34 -17.72 -29.02 -13.16
C CYS A 34 -17.49 -30.39 -12.51
N THR A 35 -18.54 -31.06 -12.07
CA THR A 35 -18.67 -32.54 -12.17
C THR A 35 -20.10 -32.96 -11.88
N SER A 36 -20.87 -33.27 -12.91
CA SER A 36 -21.87 -34.34 -12.92
C SER A 36 -22.28 -34.65 -14.35
N THR A 37 -21.92 -35.84 -14.82
CA THR A 37 -22.36 -36.45 -16.06
C THR A 37 -23.75 -37.07 -15.88
N PRO A 38 -24.52 -37.23 -16.97
CA PRO A 38 -25.94 -37.57 -16.90
C PRO A 38 -26.20 -39.07 -17.08
N THR A 39 -27.18 -39.57 -16.38
CA THR A 39 -27.87 -40.80 -16.79
C THR A 39 -29.30 -40.47 -17.20
N ALA A 40 -29.64 -40.93 -18.39
CA ALA A 40 -30.95 -40.83 -18.97
C ALA A 40 -31.91 -41.83 -18.36
N ASP A 41 -33.15 -41.42 -18.08
CA ASP A 41 -34.33 -42.22 -18.44
C ASP A 41 -35.63 -41.39 -18.49
N ARG A 42 -36.32 -41.64 -19.55
CA ARG A 42 -37.64 -41.41 -20.09
C ARG A 42 -38.75 -40.79 -19.25
N ALA A 43 -39.43 -39.90 -19.95
CA ALA A 43 -40.67 -39.16 -19.69
C ALA A 43 -41.90 -40.09 -19.43
N PRO A 44 -43.04 -39.49 -18.96
CA PRO A 44 -43.95 -38.87 -19.92
C PRO A 44 -44.60 -37.52 -19.46
N SER A 45 -44.99 -36.85 -20.50
CA SER A 45 -45.88 -35.69 -20.68
C SER A 45 -46.90 -35.34 -19.59
N ASP A 46 -46.95 -34.05 -19.21
CA ASP A 46 -48.20 -33.31 -19.24
C ASP A 46 -47.93 -31.80 -19.41
N ARG A 47 -48.64 -31.23 -20.37
CA ARG A 47 -48.68 -29.78 -20.64
C ARG A 47 -49.54 -29.11 -19.61
N GLN A 48 -49.04 -28.06 -18.97
CA GLN A 48 -49.88 -26.96 -18.51
C GLN A 48 -49.10 -25.63 -18.45
N ASP A 49 -49.57 -24.75 -19.24
CA ASP A 49 -49.64 -23.30 -19.21
C ASP A 49 -48.47 -22.44 -18.67
N VAL A 50 -47.88 -21.78 -19.63
CA VAL A 50 -47.10 -20.56 -19.52
C VAL A 50 -48.09 -19.41 -19.21
N ASN A 51 -47.93 -18.80 -18.02
CA ASN A 51 -48.13 -17.37 -17.77
C ASN A 51 -48.16 -17.05 -16.27
N ALA A 52 -47.07 -16.59 -15.73
CA ALA A 52 -47.04 -15.58 -14.70
C ALA A 52 -45.57 -15.13 -14.48
N PRO A 53 -45.25 -13.83 -14.40
CA PRO A 53 -43.93 -13.37 -13.99
C PRO A 53 -43.80 -13.68 -12.50
N ALA A 54 -42.84 -14.53 -12.15
CA ALA A 54 -42.49 -14.77 -10.76
C ALA A 54 -41.79 -13.51 -10.19
N THR A 55 -42.56 -12.62 -9.67
CA THR A 55 -42.16 -11.67 -8.64
C THR A 55 -41.93 -12.46 -7.35
N GLY A 56 -40.83 -13.17 -7.30
CA GLY A 56 -40.38 -13.76 -6.07
C GLY A 56 -39.75 -12.70 -5.20
N ASN A 57 -40.59 -12.06 -4.37
CA ASN A 57 -40.12 -11.37 -3.17
C ASN A 57 -39.47 -12.42 -2.26
N ASN A 58 -38.19 -12.73 -2.47
CA ASN A 58 -37.36 -13.33 -1.45
C ASN A 58 -37.03 -12.23 -0.42
N THR A 59 -38.05 -11.80 0.29
CA THR A 59 -37.88 -11.03 1.52
C THR A 59 -37.25 -12.01 2.52
N LEU A 60 -35.97 -11.91 2.74
CA LEU A 60 -35.30 -12.55 3.87
C LEU A 60 -35.97 -12.05 5.14
N LEU A 61 -36.96 -12.81 5.67
CA LEU A 61 -37.53 -12.56 6.99
C LEU A 61 -36.45 -12.88 8.03
N ILE A 62 -35.58 -11.92 8.26
CA ILE A 62 -34.53 -11.99 9.28
C ILE A 62 -35.14 -11.35 10.53
N PRO A 63 -35.26 -12.07 11.67
CA PRO A 63 -35.70 -11.46 12.91
C PRO A 63 -34.81 -10.28 13.26
N LYS A 64 -35.41 -9.16 13.67
CA LYS A 64 -34.67 -7.97 14.11
C LYS A 64 -33.70 -8.40 15.21
N THR A 65 -32.40 -8.29 14.93
CA THR A 65 -31.34 -8.43 15.96
C THR A 65 -31.32 -7.17 16.81
N ASP A 66 -30.83 -7.27 18.03
CA ASP A 66 -30.56 -6.13 18.89
C ASP A 66 -29.86 -5.01 18.11
N ASP A 67 -30.28 -3.76 18.31
CA ASP A 67 -29.79 -2.60 17.54
C ASP A 67 -28.26 -2.39 17.64
N THR A 68 -27.61 -3.03 18.63
CA THR A 68 -26.18 -2.96 18.88
C THR A 68 -25.36 -4.06 18.22
N THR A 69 -26.01 -5.11 17.66
CA THR A 69 -25.32 -6.23 17.00
C THR A 69 -25.22 -6.03 15.50
N LEU A 70 -24.08 -6.46 14.92
CA LEU A 70 -23.86 -6.46 13.46
C LEU A 70 -24.35 -7.77 12.85
N ASP A 71 -25.43 -7.75 12.08
CA ASP A 71 -25.94 -8.96 11.41
C ASP A 71 -25.04 -9.36 10.24
N VAL A 72 -24.24 -10.39 10.45
CA VAL A 72 -23.26 -10.92 9.48
C VAL A 72 -23.92 -11.38 8.19
N ARG A 73 -25.14 -11.91 8.26
CA ARG A 73 -25.85 -12.43 7.09
C ARG A 73 -26.23 -11.28 6.16
N VAL A 74 -26.76 -10.20 6.74
CA VAL A 74 -27.12 -8.99 6.00
C VAL A 74 -25.89 -8.31 5.40
N ILE A 75 -24.81 -8.19 6.19
CA ILE A 75 -23.53 -7.64 5.72
C ILE A 75 -23.00 -8.48 4.55
N SER A 76 -22.93 -9.80 4.71
CA SER A 76 -22.43 -10.71 3.68
C SER A 76 -23.29 -10.72 2.41
N TRP A 77 -24.59 -10.64 2.56
CA TRP A 77 -25.53 -10.51 1.45
C TRP A 77 -25.26 -9.23 0.65
N ASN A 78 -25.19 -8.09 1.34
CA ASN A 78 -24.94 -6.81 0.68
C ASN A 78 -23.56 -6.73 0.02
N GLN A 79 -22.52 -7.27 0.66
CA GLN A 79 -21.17 -7.35 0.08
C GLN A 79 -21.15 -8.18 -1.22
N LYS A 80 -21.83 -9.33 -1.25
CA LYS A 80 -21.98 -10.13 -2.47
C LYS A 80 -22.74 -9.37 -3.57
N LEU A 81 -23.78 -8.64 -3.18
CA LEU A 81 -24.56 -7.83 -4.10
C LEU A 81 -23.71 -6.70 -4.70
N ALA A 82 -22.93 -6.01 -3.88
CA ALA A 82 -21.99 -4.98 -4.32
C ALA A 82 -20.90 -5.52 -5.26
N GLN A 83 -20.38 -6.72 -5.00
CA GLN A 83 -19.41 -7.39 -5.88
C GLN A 83 -20.01 -7.79 -7.22
N GLN A 84 -21.25 -8.28 -7.25
CA GLN A 84 -21.91 -8.80 -8.46
C GLN A 84 -22.55 -7.69 -9.32
N ARG A 85 -23.10 -6.67 -8.70
CA ARG A 85 -23.93 -5.65 -9.37
C ARG A 85 -23.48 -4.21 -9.13
N GLY A 86 -22.43 -4.03 -8.35
CA GLY A 86 -21.90 -2.71 -8.02
C GLY A 86 -22.53 -2.08 -6.77
N TRP A 87 -21.80 -1.10 -6.24
CA TRP A 87 -22.16 -0.43 -4.97
C TRP A 87 -23.50 0.33 -5.05
N LEU A 88 -23.81 0.95 -6.19
CA LEU A 88 -25.05 1.71 -6.34
C LEU A 88 -26.29 0.82 -6.25
N PHE A 89 -26.25 -0.33 -6.92
CA PHE A 89 -27.34 -1.31 -6.86
C PHE A 89 -27.49 -1.85 -5.43
N ALA A 90 -26.39 -2.19 -4.76
CA ALA A 90 -26.40 -2.69 -3.39
C ALA A 90 -26.94 -1.63 -2.39
N LEU A 91 -26.69 -0.34 -2.64
CA LEU A 91 -27.24 0.76 -1.84
C LEU A 91 -28.75 0.90 -2.04
N THR A 92 -29.21 0.86 -3.30
CA THR A 92 -30.65 0.93 -3.61
C THR A 92 -31.41 -0.23 -2.99
N GLU A 93 -30.88 -1.45 -3.08
CA GLU A 93 -31.50 -2.61 -2.44
C GLU A 93 -31.54 -2.49 -0.91
N LEU A 94 -30.48 -1.95 -0.29
CA LEU A 94 -30.46 -1.69 1.15
C LEU A 94 -31.53 -0.67 1.57
N GLU A 95 -31.80 0.34 0.75
CA GLU A 95 -32.82 1.37 1.00
C GLU A 95 -34.24 0.86 0.78
N THR A 96 -34.42 -0.15 -0.09
CA THR A 96 -35.73 -0.76 -0.36
C THR A 96 -36.09 -1.84 0.65
N VAL A 97 -35.10 -2.43 1.35
CA VAL A 97 -35.38 -3.37 2.44
C VAL A 97 -36.03 -2.61 3.59
N ASP A 98 -37.18 -3.13 4.07
CA ASP A 98 -37.87 -2.54 5.21
C ASP A 98 -36.90 -2.42 6.43
N LEU A 99 -36.58 -1.19 6.77
CA LEU A 99 -35.66 -0.86 7.87
C LEU A 99 -36.09 -1.44 9.24
N GLY A 100 -37.35 -1.92 9.35
CA GLY A 100 -37.85 -2.65 10.50
C GLY A 100 -37.14 -3.99 10.76
N TYR A 101 -36.43 -4.56 9.75
CA TYR A 101 -35.77 -5.85 9.81
C TYR A 101 -34.24 -5.76 9.94
N ILE A 102 -33.65 -4.60 9.66
CA ILE A 102 -32.21 -4.38 9.76
C ILE A 102 -31.94 -3.45 10.93
N SER A 103 -31.02 -3.84 11.85
CA SER A 103 -30.62 -2.94 12.93
C SER A 103 -29.96 -1.67 12.38
N THR A 104 -30.16 -0.56 13.07
CA THR A 104 -29.57 0.74 12.68
C THR A 104 -28.06 0.63 12.52
N ASN A 105 -27.38 -0.05 13.42
CA ASN A 105 -25.93 -0.27 13.36
C ASN A 105 -25.49 -1.09 12.14
N THR A 106 -26.21 -2.17 11.81
CA THR A 106 -25.93 -2.97 10.61
C THR A 106 -26.12 -2.13 9.34
N GLY A 107 -27.19 -1.37 9.26
CA GLY A 107 -27.46 -0.48 8.13
C GLY A 107 -26.39 0.62 7.97
N THR A 108 -25.99 1.25 9.08
CA THR A 108 -24.92 2.27 9.10
C THR A 108 -23.57 1.69 8.69
N PHE A 109 -23.23 0.50 9.20
CA PHE A 109 -22.01 -0.20 8.81
C PHE A 109 -21.96 -0.51 7.31
N ILE A 110 -23.05 -1.05 6.75
CA ILE A 110 -23.15 -1.36 5.31
C ILE A 110 -23.09 -0.07 4.46
N ARG A 111 -23.84 0.97 4.82
CA ARG A 111 -23.76 2.26 4.09
C ARG A 111 -22.36 2.82 4.08
N SER A 112 -21.68 2.74 5.21
CA SER A 112 -20.26 3.13 5.32
C SER A 112 -19.39 2.35 4.34
N GLN A 113 -19.59 1.04 4.18
CA GLN A 113 -18.85 0.23 3.20
C GLN A 113 -19.16 0.62 1.75
N LEU A 114 -20.42 0.87 1.43
CA LEU A 114 -20.85 1.26 0.10
C LEU A 114 -20.34 2.65 -0.31
N LEU A 115 -20.35 3.61 0.63
CA LEU A 115 -19.74 4.93 0.41
C LEU A 115 -18.25 4.86 0.19
N TRP A 116 -17.56 3.95 0.88
CA TRP A 116 -16.15 3.67 0.61
C TRP A 116 -15.93 3.19 -0.83
N LEU A 117 -16.75 2.24 -1.31
CA LEU A 117 -16.68 1.75 -2.69
C LEU A 117 -17.06 2.82 -3.73
N LYS A 118 -17.92 3.76 -3.37
CA LYS A 118 -18.25 4.95 -4.17
C LYS A 118 -17.07 5.92 -4.29
N GLY A 119 -16.12 5.89 -3.34
CA GLY A 119 -15.03 6.86 -3.22
C GLY A 119 -15.34 8.05 -2.29
N ASP A 120 -16.46 8.03 -1.59
CA ASP A 120 -16.85 9.05 -0.61
C ASP A 120 -16.23 8.72 0.76
N ILE A 121 -14.91 8.94 0.84
CA ILE A 121 -14.08 8.49 1.96
C ILE A 121 -14.46 9.17 3.27
N GLU A 122 -14.77 10.47 3.22
CA GLU A 122 -15.05 11.27 4.41
C GLU A 122 -16.39 10.86 5.05
N GLN A 123 -17.46 10.85 4.27
CA GLN A 123 -18.79 10.46 4.75
C GLN A 123 -18.78 8.99 5.22
N SER A 124 -18.07 8.13 4.51
CA SER A 124 -17.86 6.74 4.88
C SER A 124 -17.18 6.60 6.24
N ALA A 125 -16.17 7.42 6.53
CA ALA A 125 -15.46 7.41 7.81
C ALA A 125 -16.35 7.91 8.96
N GLN A 126 -17.14 8.97 8.72
CA GLN A 126 -18.08 9.49 9.70
C GLN A 126 -19.11 8.42 10.10
N LEU A 127 -19.78 7.80 9.12
CA LEU A 127 -20.73 6.73 9.42
C LEU A 127 -20.11 5.55 10.18
N LEU A 128 -18.86 5.20 9.88
CA LEU A 128 -18.20 4.11 10.59
C LEU A 128 -17.92 4.45 12.06
N ASN A 129 -17.78 5.74 12.39
CA ASN A 129 -17.62 6.17 13.78
C ASN A 129 -18.93 6.12 14.58
N ASP A 130 -20.08 6.20 13.89
CA ASP A 130 -21.39 6.16 14.49
C ASP A 130 -21.87 4.71 14.81
N VAL A 131 -21.10 3.69 14.36
CA VAL A 131 -21.41 2.29 14.64
C VAL A 131 -21.01 1.94 16.05
N GLU A 132 -22.00 1.60 16.88
CA GLU A 132 -21.80 1.11 18.23
C GLU A 132 -21.79 -0.42 18.27
N THR A 133 -20.93 -1.00 19.08
CA THR A 133 -20.83 -2.45 19.26
C THR A 133 -20.72 -2.81 20.75
N THR A 134 -21.47 -3.81 21.17
CA THR A 134 -21.46 -4.30 22.57
C THR A 134 -20.74 -5.63 22.70
N THR A 135 -20.67 -6.42 21.61
CA THR A 135 -20.00 -7.71 21.64
C THR A 135 -18.52 -7.60 21.21
N PRO A 136 -17.60 -8.35 21.81
CA PRO A 136 -16.19 -8.36 21.38
C PRO A 136 -16.04 -8.76 19.90
N THR A 137 -16.88 -9.68 19.41
CA THR A 137 -16.86 -10.14 18.01
C THR A 137 -17.25 -9.04 17.04
N ASP A 138 -18.29 -8.25 17.35
CA ASP A 138 -18.70 -7.13 16.48
C ASP A 138 -17.71 -5.99 16.56
N ARG A 139 -17.11 -5.77 17.74
CA ARG A 139 -16.01 -4.81 17.89
C ARG A 139 -14.79 -5.22 17.04
N ASP A 140 -14.40 -6.50 17.04
CA ASP A 140 -13.32 -6.97 16.16
C ASP A 140 -13.66 -6.74 14.68
N ARG A 141 -14.90 -6.96 14.29
CA ARG A 141 -15.36 -6.72 12.90
C ARG A 141 -15.31 -5.24 12.51
N LEU A 142 -15.76 -4.36 13.38
CA LEU A 142 -15.67 -2.91 13.19
C LEU A 142 -14.20 -2.46 13.09
N LEU A 143 -13.36 -2.94 13.98
CA LEU A 143 -11.94 -2.64 13.98
C LEU A 143 -11.23 -3.22 12.74
N ALA A 144 -11.62 -4.41 12.28
CA ALA A 144 -11.10 -4.98 11.02
C ALA A 144 -11.39 -4.09 9.82
N GLU A 145 -12.58 -3.53 9.73
CA GLU A 145 -12.96 -2.59 8.68
C GLU A 145 -12.15 -1.28 8.78
N ARG A 146 -12.01 -0.71 9.97
CA ARG A 146 -11.17 0.47 10.21
C ARG A 146 -9.70 0.21 9.85
N GLN A 147 -9.15 -0.93 10.26
CA GLN A 147 -7.79 -1.33 9.93
C GLN A 147 -7.59 -1.42 8.41
N ARG A 148 -8.53 -2.07 7.70
CA ARG A 148 -8.50 -2.18 6.24
C ARG A 148 -8.43 -0.80 5.58
N ARG A 149 -9.30 0.13 5.98
CA ARG A 149 -9.33 1.50 5.42
C ARG A 149 -8.05 2.28 5.68
N PHE A 150 -7.52 2.22 6.91
CA PHE A 150 -6.24 2.85 7.19
C PHE A 150 -5.09 2.22 6.40
N THR A 151 -5.16 0.92 6.12
CA THR A 151 -4.17 0.26 5.27
C THR A 151 -4.28 0.70 3.81
N GLU A 152 -5.49 0.77 3.26
CA GLU A 152 -5.74 1.21 1.89
C GLU A 152 -5.38 2.69 1.68
N THR A 153 -5.53 3.52 2.70
CA THR A 153 -5.14 4.93 2.68
C THR A 153 -3.71 5.17 3.18
N HIS A 154 -2.87 4.14 3.26
CA HIS A 154 -1.46 4.18 3.68
C HIS A 154 -1.20 4.77 5.08
N ARG A 155 -2.22 4.85 5.94
CA ARG A 155 -2.11 5.31 7.33
C ARG A 155 -1.65 4.17 8.24
N TYR A 156 -0.46 3.64 7.97
CA TYR A 156 0.04 2.39 8.54
C TYR A 156 0.19 2.40 10.07
N ILE A 157 0.57 3.53 10.66
CA ILE A 157 0.64 3.67 12.13
C ILE A 157 -0.75 3.50 12.76
N ALA A 158 -1.77 4.16 12.18
CA ALA A 158 -3.14 4.02 12.66
C ALA A 158 -3.67 2.59 12.45
N ALA A 159 -3.40 2.00 11.29
CA ALA A 159 -3.76 0.62 11.00
C ALA A 159 -3.11 -0.36 11.98
N ALA A 160 -1.83 -0.15 12.34
CA ALA A 160 -1.11 -0.99 13.29
C ALA A 160 -1.65 -0.85 14.72
N LYS A 161 -2.05 0.36 15.15
CA LYS A 161 -2.72 0.57 16.45
C LYS A 161 -4.03 -0.20 16.53
N ILE A 162 -4.84 -0.13 15.47
CA ILE A 162 -6.09 -0.90 15.40
C ILE A 162 -5.80 -2.41 15.39
N ALA A 163 -4.78 -2.86 14.67
CA ALA A 163 -4.39 -4.27 14.69
C ALA A 163 -3.99 -4.72 16.11
N LEU A 164 -3.26 -3.88 16.85
CA LEU A 164 -2.91 -4.16 18.24
C LEU A 164 -4.15 -4.21 19.15
N GLU A 165 -5.09 -3.27 19.00
CA GLU A 165 -6.36 -3.30 19.74
C GLU A 165 -7.13 -4.60 19.48
N ARG A 166 -7.12 -5.10 18.25
CA ARG A 166 -7.74 -6.39 17.88
C ARG A 166 -7.05 -7.58 18.55
N VAL A 167 -5.72 -7.56 18.65
CA VAL A 167 -4.97 -8.56 19.43
C VAL A 167 -5.46 -8.57 20.89
N MET A 168 -5.56 -7.39 21.49
CA MET A 168 -5.94 -7.24 22.90
C MET A 168 -7.40 -7.62 23.18
N LEU A 169 -8.29 -7.58 22.18
CA LEU A 169 -9.66 -8.09 22.33
C LEU A 169 -9.73 -9.62 22.53
N GLY A 170 -8.70 -10.36 22.15
CA GLY A 170 -8.62 -11.79 22.34
C GLY A 170 -9.64 -12.63 21.58
N VAL A 171 -10.31 -12.06 20.56
CA VAL A 171 -11.34 -12.80 19.78
C VAL A 171 -10.73 -13.88 18.88
N LYS A 172 -9.44 -13.74 18.53
CA LYS A 172 -8.67 -14.67 17.70
C LYS A 172 -7.31 -14.95 18.34
N THR A 173 -7.31 -15.42 19.57
CA THR A 173 -6.09 -15.68 20.35
C THR A 173 -5.15 -16.70 19.71
N ASP A 174 -5.68 -17.63 18.92
CA ASP A 174 -4.92 -18.73 18.33
C ASP A 174 -4.42 -18.43 16.90
N ASP A 175 -4.62 -17.21 16.39
CA ASP A 175 -4.18 -16.83 15.05
C ASP A 175 -2.81 -16.13 15.12
N PRO A 176 -1.69 -16.83 14.81
CA PRO A 176 -0.34 -16.25 14.85
C PRO A 176 -0.15 -15.11 13.84
N THR A 177 -1.08 -14.95 12.90
CA THR A 177 -1.00 -13.90 11.89
C THR A 177 -1.35 -12.52 12.46
N THR A 178 -2.04 -12.45 13.59
CA THR A 178 -2.52 -11.19 14.18
C THR A 178 -1.35 -10.31 14.65
N HIS A 179 -0.40 -10.88 15.39
CA HIS A 179 0.83 -10.18 15.81
C HIS A 179 1.73 -9.83 14.61
N SER A 180 1.83 -10.75 13.65
CA SER A 180 2.55 -10.49 12.39
C SER A 180 1.95 -9.31 11.63
N THR A 181 0.63 -9.11 11.71
CA THR A 181 -0.05 -7.97 11.07
C THR A 181 0.40 -6.65 11.68
N VAL A 182 0.53 -6.53 13.00
CA VAL A 182 1.05 -5.31 13.66
C VAL A 182 2.44 -4.96 13.13
N PHE A 183 3.35 -5.93 13.17
CA PHE A 183 4.72 -5.75 12.69
C PHE A 183 4.79 -5.37 11.22
N ASN A 184 4.04 -6.08 10.37
CA ASN A 184 4.04 -5.85 8.92
C ASN A 184 3.45 -4.48 8.54
N LEU A 185 2.47 -3.97 9.29
CA LEU A 185 1.95 -2.62 9.09
C LEU A 185 2.98 -1.57 9.50
N LEU A 186 3.64 -1.74 10.65
CA LEU A 186 4.70 -0.85 11.08
C LEU A 186 5.87 -0.82 10.10
N SER A 187 6.21 -1.97 9.48
CA SER A 187 7.27 -2.04 8.47
C SER A 187 6.98 -1.21 7.21
N LYS A 188 5.73 -0.87 6.96
CA LYS A 188 5.32 0.00 5.84
C LYS A 188 5.34 1.48 6.18
N ALA A 189 5.37 1.85 7.47
CA ALA A 189 5.41 3.26 7.88
C ALA A 189 6.78 3.89 7.60
N SER A 190 6.86 5.20 7.41
CA SER A 190 8.14 5.90 7.26
C SER A 190 8.93 5.91 8.58
N GLU A 191 10.28 5.93 8.49
CA GLU A 191 11.15 6.01 9.69
C GLU A 191 10.85 7.26 10.52
N GLN A 192 10.61 8.39 9.85
CA GLN A 192 10.30 9.65 10.52
C GLN A 192 9.02 9.53 11.38
N ARG A 193 7.99 8.85 10.86
CA ARG A 193 6.73 8.62 11.58
C ARG A 193 6.92 7.65 12.74
N LEU A 194 7.62 6.54 12.51
CA LEU A 194 7.94 5.60 13.58
C LEU A 194 8.72 6.29 14.71
N ALA A 195 9.74 7.07 14.37
CA ALA A 195 10.52 7.80 15.36
C ALA A 195 9.70 8.88 16.09
N SER A 196 8.78 9.56 15.39
CA SER A 196 7.87 10.52 15.99
C SER A 196 6.88 9.85 16.95
N GLU A 197 6.32 8.73 16.55
CA GLU A 197 5.38 7.96 17.37
C GLU A 197 6.07 7.39 18.61
N LEU A 198 7.28 6.85 18.45
CA LEU A 198 8.07 6.31 19.57
C LEU A 198 8.35 7.37 20.65
N ARG A 199 8.66 8.62 20.24
CA ARG A 199 8.88 9.72 21.20
C ARG A 199 7.64 10.13 22.00
N ARG A 200 6.44 9.84 21.48
CA ARG A 200 5.16 10.20 22.09
C ARG A 200 4.55 9.06 22.93
N THR A 201 5.14 7.88 22.81
CA THR A 201 4.61 6.67 23.42
C THR A 201 5.28 6.44 24.76
N GLU A 202 4.50 5.96 25.72
CA GLU A 202 4.99 5.60 27.05
C GLU A 202 6.04 4.47 26.95
N PRO A 203 7.23 4.69 27.54
CA PRO A 203 8.27 3.67 27.56
C PRO A 203 7.75 2.36 28.17
N ASN A 204 8.17 1.23 27.62
CA ASN A 204 7.78 -0.13 28.05
C ASN A 204 6.32 -0.53 27.83
N SER A 205 5.48 0.32 27.24
CA SER A 205 4.17 -0.13 26.78
C SER A 205 4.32 -1.13 25.61
N ASP A 206 3.35 -2.02 25.44
CA ASP A 206 3.33 -2.96 24.29
C ASP A 206 3.51 -2.24 22.96
N TRP A 207 2.86 -1.07 22.83
CA TRP A 207 2.99 -0.27 21.63
C TRP A 207 4.41 0.25 21.42
N HIS A 208 5.08 0.73 22.49
CA HIS A 208 6.48 1.13 22.43
C HIS A 208 7.40 -0.01 22.03
N GLN A 209 7.16 -1.20 22.56
CA GLN A 209 7.95 -2.39 22.22
C GLN A 209 7.79 -2.80 20.75
N TRP A 210 6.57 -2.77 20.20
CA TRP A 210 6.34 -3.01 18.77
C TRP A 210 7.05 -1.99 17.86
N LEU A 211 7.03 -0.70 18.24
CA LEU A 211 7.73 0.35 17.52
C LEU A 211 9.25 0.18 17.57
N SER A 212 9.79 -0.12 18.77
CA SER A 212 11.24 -0.31 18.96
C SER A 212 11.76 -1.55 18.27
N LEU A 213 11.01 -2.67 18.29
CA LEU A 213 11.33 -3.88 17.53
C LEU A 213 11.38 -3.60 16.02
N ASN A 214 10.39 -2.87 15.49
CA ASN A 214 10.37 -2.51 14.07
C ASN A 214 11.53 -1.58 13.71
N ARG A 215 11.92 -0.69 14.60
CA ARG A 215 13.11 0.15 14.43
C ARG A 215 14.41 -0.64 14.47
N ALA A 216 14.54 -1.60 15.37
CA ALA A 216 15.67 -2.53 15.42
C ALA A 216 15.78 -3.32 14.09
N TYR A 217 14.67 -3.85 13.60
CA TYR A 217 14.60 -4.53 12.30
C TYR A 217 15.14 -3.68 11.14
N ARG A 218 14.83 -2.37 11.12
CA ARG A 218 15.31 -1.46 10.07
C ARG A 218 16.80 -1.15 10.14
N ARG A 219 17.39 -1.27 11.33
CA ARG A 219 18.82 -1.05 11.52
C ARG A 219 19.65 -2.25 11.14
N GLY A 220 19.11 -3.45 11.30
CA GLY A 220 19.75 -4.66 10.90
C GLY A 220 19.59 -5.81 11.87
N ARG A 221 20.17 -6.93 11.52
CA ARG A 221 20.02 -8.20 12.25
C ARG A 221 20.61 -8.13 13.66
N GLU A 222 21.76 -7.48 13.83
CA GLU A 222 22.44 -7.32 15.11
C GLU A 222 21.59 -6.50 16.09
N ASP A 223 20.94 -5.43 15.62
CA ASP A 223 20.04 -4.62 16.44
C ASP A 223 18.80 -5.43 16.89
N VAL A 224 18.28 -6.32 16.03
CA VAL A 224 17.17 -7.20 16.43
C VAL A 224 17.62 -8.21 17.48
N PHE A 225 18.80 -8.82 17.34
CA PHE A 225 19.31 -9.74 18.38
C PHE A 225 19.57 -9.01 19.70
N SER A 226 20.12 -7.80 19.68
CA SER A 226 20.28 -6.97 20.87
C SER A 226 18.95 -6.65 21.52
N TRP A 227 17.95 -6.25 20.70
CA TRP A 227 16.61 -5.98 21.19
C TRP A 227 15.96 -7.21 21.84
N LEU A 228 16.08 -8.39 21.22
CA LEU A 228 15.55 -9.65 21.76
C LEU A 228 16.22 -10.06 23.07
N ALA A 229 17.51 -9.78 23.24
CA ALA A 229 18.24 -10.04 24.48
C ALA A 229 17.73 -9.13 25.63
N GLU A 230 17.33 -7.90 25.33
CA GLU A 230 16.77 -6.95 26.30
C GLU A 230 15.28 -7.20 26.59
N HIS A 231 14.56 -7.87 25.67
CA HIS A 231 13.12 -8.11 25.73
C HIS A 231 12.83 -9.62 25.58
N PRO A 232 13.04 -10.42 26.64
CA PRO A 232 12.85 -11.88 26.58
C PRO A 232 11.38 -12.28 26.41
N ILE A 233 10.45 -11.36 26.67
CA ILE A 233 9.02 -11.56 26.46
C ILE A 233 8.61 -10.64 25.31
N LEU A 234 8.01 -11.23 24.28
CA LEU A 234 7.52 -10.48 23.14
C LEU A 234 6.29 -9.63 23.52
N PRO A 235 6.10 -8.46 22.88
CA PRO A 235 4.99 -7.57 23.21
C PRO A 235 3.63 -8.22 22.96
N SER A 236 2.64 -7.83 23.75
CA SER A 236 1.25 -8.29 23.67
C SER A 236 1.07 -9.80 23.83
N GLY A 237 2.01 -10.46 24.52
CA GLY A 237 1.94 -11.90 24.77
C GLY A 237 2.15 -12.76 23.51
N ALA A 238 2.79 -12.23 22.48
CA ALA A 238 3.13 -13.01 21.29
C ALA A 238 4.02 -14.21 21.68
N LEU A 239 3.62 -15.41 21.24
CA LEU A 239 4.37 -16.64 21.52
C LEU A 239 5.56 -16.81 20.59
N ASP A 240 5.48 -16.22 19.41
CA ASP A 240 6.47 -16.34 18.34
C ASP A 240 6.76 -14.98 17.70
N LEU A 241 7.95 -14.85 17.12
CA LEU A 241 8.28 -13.70 16.27
C LEU A 241 7.35 -13.62 15.07
N PRO A 242 7.02 -12.40 14.60
CA PRO A 242 6.33 -12.22 13.33
C PRO A 242 6.97 -13.04 12.22
N SER A 243 6.15 -13.78 11.45
CA SER A 243 6.67 -14.77 10.48
C SER A 243 7.72 -14.19 9.54
N GLY A 244 7.47 -13.00 8.99
CA GLY A 244 8.43 -12.34 8.10
C GLY A 244 9.73 -11.93 8.78
N LEU A 245 9.70 -11.56 10.07
CA LEU A 245 10.90 -11.26 10.86
C LEU A 245 11.66 -12.53 11.18
N ARG A 246 10.97 -13.59 11.61
CA ARG A 246 11.57 -14.89 11.88
C ARG A 246 12.26 -15.48 10.64
N ASP A 247 11.58 -15.47 9.49
CA ASP A 247 12.11 -15.99 8.23
C ASP A 247 13.34 -15.19 7.80
N TRP A 248 13.33 -13.89 7.98
CA TRP A 248 14.49 -13.03 7.71
C TRP A 248 15.65 -13.30 8.65
N LEU A 249 15.41 -13.50 9.94
CA LEU A 249 16.48 -13.85 10.90
C LEU A 249 17.09 -15.23 10.64
N ASN A 250 16.30 -16.17 10.14
CA ASN A 250 16.75 -17.52 9.81
C ASN A 250 17.33 -17.64 8.39
N SER A 251 17.14 -16.63 7.53
CA SER A 251 17.71 -16.65 6.18
C SER A 251 19.21 -16.42 6.22
N ASP A 252 19.96 -17.19 5.46
CA ASP A 252 21.39 -16.88 5.26
C ASP A 252 21.54 -15.58 4.45
N PRO A 253 22.42 -14.66 4.85
CA PRO A 253 22.77 -13.53 4.00
C PRO A 253 23.42 -14.02 2.72
N PRO A 254 23.26 -13.31 1.59
CA PRO A 254 23.94 -13.68 0.36
C PRO A 254 25.45 -13.67 0.57
N ARG A 255 26.11 -14.73 0.10
CA ARG A 255 27.57 -14.89 0.17
C ARG A 255 28.28 -14.37 -1.07
N ARG A 256 27.59 -14.41 -2.21
CA ARG A 256 28.13 -14.00 -3.51
C ARG A 256 27.07 -13.29 -4.34
N ILE A 257 27.28 -12.01 -4.58
CA ILE A 257 26.36 -11.14 -5.30
C ILE A 257 26.88 -10.91 -6.71
N ALA A 258 26.10 -11.26 -7.73
CA ALA A 258 26.39 -10.87 -9.10
C ALA A 258 25.74 -9.51 -9.41
N VAL A 259 26.54 -8.59 -9.93
CA VAL A 259 26.09 -7.25 -10.33
C VAL A 259 26.04 -7.19 -11.85
N LEU A 260 24.83 -7.14 -12.41
CA LEU A 260 24.55 -7.15 -13.85
C LEU A 260 24.33 -5.71 -14.34
N LEU A 261 25.32 -5.11 -14.96
CA LEU A 261 25.30 -3.71 -15.40
C LEU A 261 25.84 -3.55 -16.82
N PRO A 262 25.41 -2.50 -17.55
CA PRO A 262 26.01 -2.13 -18.82
C PRO A 262 27.38 -1.47 -18.56
N LEU A 263 28.47 -2.23 -18.61
CA LEU A 263 29.84 -1.76 -18.32
C LEU A 263 30.62 -1.41 -19.60
N SER A 264 29.99 -1.59 -20.74
CA SER A 264 30.50 -1.20 -22.06
C SER A 264 29.47 -0.38 -22.84
N ASN A 265 29.84 0.11 -24.04
CA ASN A 265 28.99 0.87 -24.94
C ASN A 265 28.41 2.18 -24.36
N ARG A 266 27.26 2.61 -24.87
CA ARG A 266 26.67 3.93 -24.56
C ARG A 266 26.33 4.15 -23.08
N LEU A 267 25.97 3.12 -22.35
CA LEU A 267 25.56 3.22 -20.95
C LEU A 267 26.67 2.92 -19.96
N LYS A 268 27.93 2.79 -20.41
CA LYS A 268 29.08 2.47 -19.57
C LYS A 268 29.20 3.38 -18.35
N SER A 269 29.09 4.69 -18.53
CA SER A 269 29.22 5.65 -17.43
C SER A 269 28.14 5.42 -16.36
N ALA A 270 26.87 5.24 -16.76
CA ALA A 270 25.79 4.96 -15.82
C ALA A 270 25.98 3.63 -15.09
N GLY A 271 26.43 2.59 -15.82
CA GLY A 271 26.75 1.30 -15.21
C GLY A 271 27.89 1.39 -14.20
N GLN A 272 28.95 2.13 -14.51
CA GLN A 272 30.08 2.34 -13.60
C GLN A 272 29.66 3.10 -12.33
N THR A 273 28.91 4.20 -12.46
CA THR A 273 28.41 4.95 -11.31
C THR A 273 27.51 4.09 -10.41
N ALA A 274 26.66 3.27 -11.04
CA ALA A 274 25.81 2.33 -10.27
C ALA A 274 26.66 1.27 -9.52
N LEU A 275 27.69 0.75 -10.18
CA LEU A 275 28.61 -0.21 -9.56
C LEU A 275 29.36 0.40 -8.37
N GLU A 276 29.88 1.61 -8.52
CA GLU A 276 30.55 2.35 -7.44
C GLU A 276 29.64 2.54 -6.23
N GLY A 277 28.38 2.98 -6.46
CA GLY A 277 27.40 3.14 -5.39
C GLY A 277 27.03 1.82 -4.69
N ILE A 278 26.91 0.71 -5.44
CA ILE A 278 26.65 -0.63 -4.88
C ILE A 278 27.82 -1.06 -4.01
N VAL A 279 29.05 -0.93 -4.50
CA VAL A 279 30.26 -1.30 -3.75
C VAL A 279 30.40 -0.46 -2.49
N GLU A 280 30.24 0.87 -2.59
CA GLU A 280 30.29 1.76 -1.43
C GLU A 280 29.22 1.39 -0.39
N GLY A 281 27.97 1.15 -0.84
CA GLY A 281 26.87 0.73 0.03
C GLY A 281 27.15 -0.59 0.76
N LEU A 282 27.73 -1.58 0.07
CA LEU A 282 28.11 -2.87 0.67
C LEU A 282 29.23 -2.69 1.71
N TYR A 283 30.24 -1.88 1.41
CA TYR A 283 31.32 -1.61 2.36
C TYR A 283 30.85 -0.81 3.58
N ALA A 284 29.91 0.09 3.41
CA ALA A 284 29.31 0.83 4.52
C ALA A 284 28.43 -0.05 5.42
N THR A 285 27.74 -1.04 4.82
CA THR A 285 26.84 -1.96 5.52
C THR A 285 27.61 -3.07 6.25
N PHE A 286 28.54 -3.73 5.55
CA PHE A 286 29.30 -4.85 6.08
C PHE A 286 30.69 -4.36 6.52
N ARG A 287 30.78 -3.85 7.74
CA ARG A 287 32.04 -3.35 8.31
C ARG A 287 33.04 -4.46 8.56
N ASP A 288 32.52 -5.63 8.99
CA ASP A 288 33.37 -6.83 9.14
C ASP A 288 33.60 -7.45 7.76
N PRO A 289 34.87 -7.54 7.31
CA PRO A 289 35.23 -8.18 6.04
C PRO A 289 34.78 -9.64 5.94
N ALA A 290 34.70 -10.36 7.07
CA ALA A 290 34.33 -11.78 7.09
C ALA A 290 32.85 -12.01 6.77
N LEU A 291 32.02 -11.00 6.99
CA LEU A 291 30.56 -11.03 6.71
C LEU A 291 30.21 -10.42 5.36
N ARG A 292 31.18 -9.85 4.65
CA ARG A 292 30.96 -9.15 3.39
C ARG A 292 30.80 -10.15 2.25
N PRO A 293 29.73 -10.04 1.44
CA PRO A 293 29.58 -10.89 0.27
C PRO A 293 30.64 -10.59 -0.80
N ASP A 294 31.04 -11.62 -1.52
CA ASP A 294 31.84 -11.48 -2.74
C ASP A 294 31.03 -10.78 -3.81
N ILE A 295 31.64 -9.87 -4.58
CA ILE A 295 31.02 -9.19 -5.70
C ILE A 295 31.57 -9.72 -7.01
N ILE A 296 30.68 -10.16 -7.90
CA ILE A 296 31.02 -10.53 -9.28
C ILE A 296 30.35 -9.53 -10.21
N THR A 297 31.11 -8.87 -11.06
CA THR A 297 30.56 -7.94 -12.05
C THR A 297 30.39 -8.63 -13.40
N ILE A 298 29.21 -8.48 -14.00
CA ILE A 298 28.88 -9.03 -15.31
C ILE A 298 28.38 -7.92 -16.21
N ASP A 299 29.08 -7.69 -17.32
CA ASP A 299 28.66 -6.72 -18.32
C ASP A 299 27.51 -7.26 -19.14
N THR A 300 26.33 -6.64 -19.01
CA THR A 300 25.11 -7.04 -19.73
C THR A 300 25.21 -6.80 -21.24
N GLU A 301 26.02 -5.86 -21.68
CA GLU A 301 26.24 -5.57 -23.10
C GLU A 301 27.14 -6.64 -23.73
N ALA A 302 28.24 -7.01 -23.06
CA ALA A 302 29.12 -8.08 -23.48
C ALA A 302 28.47 -9.46 -23.42
N ALA A 303 27.49 -9.64 -22.54
CA ALA A 303 26.71 -10.88 -22.47
C ALA A 303 25.67 -11.01 -23.60
N GLY A 304 25.31 -9.89 -24.24
CA GLY A 304 24.33 -9.83 -25.33
C GLY A 304 22.87 -9.85 -24.89
N SER A 305 22.52 -10.51 -23.77
CA SER A 305 21.16 -10.54 -23.22
C SER A 305 21.19 -10.58 -21.68
N ALA A 306 20.08 -10.19 -21.06
CA ALA A 306 19.93 -10.28 -19.60
C ALA A 306 19.87 -11.74 -19.13
N ARG A 307 19.26 -12.61 -19.91
CA ARG A 307 19.24 -14.05 -19.68
C ARG A 307 20.66 -14.64 -19.68
N ALA A 308 21.48 -14.30 -20.68
CA ALA A 308 22.88 -14.78 -20.74
C ALA A 308 23.72 -14.26 -19.57
N ALA A 309 23.54 -12.99 -19.18
CA ALA A 309 24.20 -12.42 -18.02
C ALA A 309 23.77 -13.14 -16.73
N TYR A 310 22.49 -13.43 -16.56
CA TYR A 310 21.96 -14.17 -15.41
C TYR A 310 22.50 -15.62 -15.35
N LEU A 311 22.58 -16.32 -16.47
CA LEU A 311 23.16 -17.66 -16.52
C LEU A 311 24.64 -17.65 -16.11
N ARG A 312 25.42 -16.64 -16.55
CA ARG A 312 26.81 -16.46 -16.08
C ARG A 312 26.88 -16.18 -14.59
N ALA A 313 25.91 -15.47 -14.01
CA ALA A 313 25.84 -15.27 -12.56
C ALA A 313 25.63 -16.61 -11.83
N LEU A 314 24.73 -17.46 -12.32
CA LEU A 314 24.52 -18.80 -11.77
C LEU A 314 25.78 -19.68 -11.88
N GLU A 315 26.40 -19.70 -13.04
CA GLU A 315 27.65 -20.47 -13.30
C GLU A 315 28.80 -20.01 -12.36
N SER A 316 28.82 -18.72 -12.00
CA SER A 316 29.78 -18.15 -11.07
C SER A 316 29.45 -18.46 -9.60
N GLY A 317 28.35 -19.16 -9.31
CA GLY A 317 27.93 -19.50 -7.97
C GLY A 317 27.34 -18.32 -7.19
N ALA A 318 26.76 -17.32 -7.87
CA ALA A 318 26.05 -16.25 -7.21
C ALA A 318 24.76 -16.79 -6.58
N ASP A 319 24.42 -16.27 -5.40
CA ASP A 319 23.21 -16.57 -4.66
C ASP A 319 22.23 -15.38 -4.61
N PHE A 320 22.67 -14.21 -5.14
CA PHE A 320 21.87 -13.01 -5.30
C PHE A 320 22.32 -12.21 -6.52
N VAL A 321 21.37 -11.52 -7.17
CA VAL A 321 21.66 -10.65 -8.32
C VAL A 321 21.20 -9.23 -8.06
N ILE A 322 22.05 -8.24 -8.36
CA ILE A 322 21.71 -6.82 -8.42
C ILE A 322 21.82 -6.36 -9.88
N GLY A 323 20.76 -5.70 -10.38
CA GLY A 323 20.60 -5.39 -11.80
C GLY A 323 19.57 -6.31 -12.46
N PRO A 324 19.33 -6.16 -13.76
CA PRO A 324 19.92 -5.18 -14.67
C PRO A 324 19.41 -3.75 -14.48
N LEU A 325 20.04 -2.80 -15.19
CA LEU A 325 19.74 -1.38 -15.09
C LEU A 325 18.69 -0.92 -16.09
N THR A 326 18.60 -1.53 -17.27
CA THR A 326 17.70 -1.06 -18.34
C THR A 326 16.36 -1.77 -18.33
N LYS A 327 15.29 -1.03 -18.68
CA LYS A 327 13.90 -1.53 -18.67
C LYS A 327 13.74 -2.80 -19.52
N ASP A 328 14.31 -2.80 -20.72
CA ASP A 328 14.22 -3.94 -21.65
C ASP A 328 14.86 -5.20 -21.05
N ARG A 329 16.02 -5.07 -20.40
CA ARG A 329 16.72 -6.19 -19.75
C ARG A 329 15.98 -6.70 -18.52
N VAL A 330 15.30 -5.80 -17.78
CA VAL A 330 14.43 -6.21 -16.66
C VAL A 330 13.23 -7.00 -17.18
N SER A 331 12.56 -6.50 -18.23
CA SER A 331 11.44 -7.20 -18.88
C SER A 331 11.85 -8.60 -19.38
N GLU A 332 13.04 -8.71 -19.95
CA GLU A 332 13.59 -10.00 -20.39
C GLU A 332 13.70 -11.01 -19.24
N LEU A 333 14.20 -10.60 -18.07
CA LEU A 333 14.28 -11.47 -16.90
C LEU A 333 12.92 -11.78 -16.30
N GLN A 334 12.00 -10.81 -16.27
CA GLN A 334 10.64 -11.01 -15.78
C GLN A 334 9.83 -12.01 -16.63
N SER A 335 10.21 -12.21 -17.90
CA SER A 335 9.59 -13.19 -18.79
C SER A 335 10.06 -14.62 -18.57
N ILE A 336 11.02 -14.87 -17.67
CA ILE A 336 11.56 -16.18 -17.36
C ILE A 336 10.74 -16.81 -16.22
N ASP A 337 10.12 -17.95 -16.44
CA ASP A 337 9.21 -18.60 -15.50
C ASP A 337 9.87 -19.07 -14.20
N ASN A 338 11.15 -19.45 -14.24
CA ASN A 338 11.88 -19.95 -13.07
C ASN A 338 13.26 -19.33 -12.98
N LEU A 339 13.45 -18.50 -11.96
CA LEU A 339 14.70 -17.87 -11.62
C LEU A 339 15.20 -18.45 -10.29
N PRO A 340 16.22 -19.35 -10.29
CA PRO A 340 16.69 -20.05 -9.08
C PRO A 340 17.18 -19.12 -7.97
N ILE A 341 17.71 -17.95 -8.31
CA ILE A 341 18.19 -16.97 -7.32
C ILE A 341 17.46 -15.64 -7.45
N PRO A 342 17.24 -14.91 -6.35
CA PRO A 342 16.51 -13.66 -6.34
C PRO A 342 17.27 -12.53 -7.04
N ILE A 343 16.51 -11.63 -7.67
CA ILE A 343 17.03 -10.50 -8.42
C ILE A 343 16.50 -9.19 -7.84
N LEU A 344 17.38 -8.25 -7.54
CA LEU A 344 17.07 -6.85 -7.31
C LEU A 344 17.35 -6.06 -8.59
N ALA A 345 16.36 -5.92 -9.44
CA ALA A 345 16.49 -5.11 -10.65
C ALA A 345 16.57 -3.62 -10.31
N LEU A 346 17.41 -2.87 -11.02
CA LEU A 346 17.62 -1.43 -10.80
C LEU A 346 16.68 -0.56 -11.64
N ASN A 347 15.65 -1.17 -12.21
CA ASN A 347 14.58 -0.48 -12.94
C ASN A 347 13.31 -1.33 -12.92
N ARG A 348 12.18 -0.75 -13.33
CA ARG A 348 10.97 -1.51 -13.66
C ARG A 348 11.06 -2.03 -15.08
N GLY A 349 10.52 -3.22 -15.33
CA GLY A 349 10.27 -3.72 -16.68
C GLY A 349 9.21 -2.88 -17.39
N ILE A 350 9.12 -3.00 -18.70
CA ILE A 350 8.08 -2.38 -19.51
C ILE A 350 6.77 -3.11 -19.22
N PRO A 351 5.69 -2.42 -18.79
CA PRO A 351 4.41 -3.07 -18.57
C PRO A 351 3.88 -3.67 -19.86
N ASP A 352 3.65 -4.96 -19.89
CA ASP A 352 2.95 -5.60 -21.00
C ASP A 352 1.45 -5.38 -20.85
N ARG A 353 0.87 -4.48 -21.64
CA ARG A 353 -0.56 -4.14 -21.65
C ARG A 353 -1.48 -5.31 -22.03
N ASN A 354 -0.94 -6.37 -22.62
CA ASN A 354 -1.70 -7.53 -23.11
C ASN A 354 -1.58 -8.75 -22.19
N SER A 355 -0.73 -8.73 -21.19
CA SER A 355 -0.49 -9.85 -20.28
C SER A 355 -1.39 -9.76 -19.05
N ALA A 356 -2.58 -10.36 -19.15
CA ALA A 356 -3.41 -10.69 -17.98
C ALA A 356 -2.88 -11.92 -17.22
N THR A 357 -1.77 -12.51 -17.67
CA THR A 357 -1.13 -13.69 -17.08
C THR A 357 -0.21 -13.24 -15.95
N THR A 358 -0.45 -13.77 -14.78
CA THR A 358 0.46 -13.77 -13.63
C THR A 358 1.81 -14.35 -14.08
N GLN A 359 2.79 -13.48 -14.32
CA GLN A 359 4.14 -13.93 -14.66
C GLN A 359 4.74 -14.56 -13.40
N THR A 360 4.87 -15.88 -13.40
CA THR A 360 5.43 -16.65 -12.28
C THR A 360 6.87 -16.23 -11.98
N GLY A 361 7.65 -15.83 -12.98
CA GLY A 361 9.00 -15.29 -12.81
C GLY A 361 9.06 -13.89 -12.20
N ALA A 362 8.00 -13.10 -12.29
CA ALA A 362 7.95 -11.74 -11.72
C ALA A 362 8.06 -11.73 -10.19
N ALA A 363 7.68 -12.83 -9.51
CA ALA A 363 7.75 -12.94 -8.06
C ALA A 363 9.19 -12.99 -7.51
N GLN A 364 10.17 -13.34 -8.35
CA GLN A 364 11.60 -13.44 -7.98
C GLN A 364 12.42 -12.21 -8.38
N VAL A 365 11.82 -11.30 -9.17
CA VAL A 365 12.43 -10.05 -9.58
C VAL A 365 11.80 -8.90 -8.78
N VAL A 366 12.54 -8.38 -7.84
CA VAL A 366 12.17 -7.16 -7.10
C VAL A 366 12.78 -5.98 -7.83
N SER A 367 11.97 -5.00 -8.22
CA SER A 367 12.43 -3.82 -8.93
C SER A 367 12.65 -2.65 -7.97
N LEU A 368 13.85 -2.12 -7.95
CA LEU A 368 14.18 -0.81 -7.38
C LEU A 368 14.05 0.22 -8.51
N SER A 369 12.95 0.94 -8.54
CA SER A 369 12.75 1.95 -9.57
C SER A 369 13.52 3.22 -9.25
N LEU A 370 14.21 3.74 -10.25
CA LEU A 370 14.81 5.07 -10.24
C LEU A 370 13.95 6.05 -11.06
N SER A 371 12.69 5.67 -11.33
CA SER A 371 11.76 6.51 -12.08
C SER A 371 11.32 7.68 -11.21
N PRO A 372 11.49 8.93 -11.67
CA PRO A 372 10.96 10.09 -10.97
C PRO A 372 9.43 10.02 -10.78
N GLU A 373 8.72 9.40 -11.70
CA GLU A 373 7.27 9.18 -11.60
C GLU A 373 6.90 8.35 -10.37
N ASP A 374 7.70 7.32 -10.05
CA ASP A 374 7.50 6.51 -8.85
C ASP A 374 7.75 7.31 -7.56
N GLU A 375 8.71 8.25 -7.58
CA GLU A 375 8.92 9.17 -6.46
C GLU A 375 7.72 10.09 -6.26
N ALA A 376 7.12 10.58 -7.35
CA ALA A 376 5.91 11.40 -7.29
C ALA A 376 4.70 10.61 -6.75
N GLU A 377 4.53 9.36 -7.17
CA GLU A 377 3.52 8.45 -6.62
C GLU A 377 3.71 8.23 -5.12
N GLN A 378 4.96 7.99 -4.69
CA GLN A 378 5.28 7.81 -3.27
C GLN A 378 5.05 9.08 -2.46
N LEU A 379 5.37 10.26 -3.00
CA LEU A 379 5.06 11.54 -2.35
C LEU A 379 3.56 11.73 -2.15
N ALA A 380 2.75 11.41 -3.16
CA ALA A 380 1.30 11.45 -3.03
C ALA A 380 0.79 10.50 -1.94
N GLN A 381 1.31 9.26 -1.89
CA GLN A 381 0.98 8.27 -0.85
C GLN A 381 1.37 8.75 0.55
N LEU A 382 2.58 9.31 0.70
CA LEU A 382 3.07 9.81 1.98
C LEU A 382 2.26 11.01 2.46
N ALA A 383 2.00 11.99 1.59
CA ALA A 383 1.19 13.16 1.92
C ALA A 383 -0.23 12.74 2.35
N TRP A 384 -0.85 11.82 1.61
CA TRP A 384 -2.15 11.28 1.98
C TRP A 384 -2.13 10.55 3.32
N ALA A 385 -1.13 9.71 3.55
CA ALA A 385 -0.91 9.02 4.81
C ALA A 385 -0.69 10.01 5.96
N ASP A 386 -0.09 11.17 5.72
CA ASP A 386 0.11 12.25 6.69
C ASP A 386 -1.14 13.09 6.96
N ASN A 387 -2.28 12.67 6.40
CA ASN A 387 -3.55 13.35 6.49
C ASN A 387 -3.56 14.75 5.84
N LEU A 388 -2.63 15.00 4.92
CA LEU A 388 -2.64 16.19 4.09
C LEU A 388 -3.73 15.99 3.02
N ARG A 389 -4.53 17.02 2.74
CA ARG A 389 -5.68 16.90 1.83
C ARG A 389 -5.73 17.98 0.75
N ASN A 390 -4.97 19.03 0.91
CA ASN A 390 -4.95 20.19 0.01
C ASN A 390 -3.52 20.44 -0.52
N PRO A 391 -2.95 19.54 -1.33
CA PRO A 391 -1.61 19.73 -1.86
C PRO A 391 -1.60 20.80 -2.94
N LEU A 392 -0.53 21.56 -2.99
CA LEU A 392 -0.16 22.39 -4.12
C LEU A 392 1.02 21.73 -4.84
N VAL A 393 0.82 21.29 -6.07
CA VAL A 393 1.88 20.71 -6.89
C VAL A 393 2.52 21.82 -7.73
N ILE A 394 3.83 22.01 -7.53
CA ILE A 394 4.64 22.95 -8.27
C ILE A 394 5.61 22.16 -9.15
N ALA A 395 5.47 22.26 -10.47
CA ALA A 395 6.29 21.55 -11.41
C ALA A 395 6.77 22.47 -12.55
N PRO A 396 7.98 22.25 -13.10
CA PRO A 396 8.43 23.00 -14.27
C PRO A 396 7.56 22.68 -15.48
N ASP A 397 7.30 23.69 -16.33
CA ASP A 397 6.58 23.53 -17.59
C ASP A 397 7.49 22.85 -18.66
N THR A 398 7.75 21.59 -18.42
CA THR A 398 8.55 20.71 -19.27
C THR A 398 7.89 19.35 -19.39
N ALA A 399 8.25 18.58 -20.41
CA ALA A 399 7.78 17.19 -20.56
C ALA A 399 8.11 16.32 -19.32
N TRP A 400 9.21 16.58 -18.61
CA TRP A 400 9.56 15.92 -17.36
C TRP A 400 8.61 16.33 -16.23
N GLY A 401 8.41 17.63 -16.04
CA GLY A 401 7.51 18.15 -15.01
C GLY A 401 6.07 17.68 -15.22
N ALA A 402 5.60 17.63 -16.47
CA ALA A 402 4.26 17.11 -16.80
C ALA A 402 4.09 15.64 -16.41
N ARG A 403 5.12 14.78 -16.61
CA ARG A 403 5.04 13.38 -16.19
C ARG A 403 5.02 13.21 -14.67
N MET A 404 5.86 13.97 -13.95
CA MET A 404 5.87 13.98 -12.48
C MET A 404 4.53 14.41 -11.91
N HIS A 405 4.00 15.53 -12.46
CA HIS A 405 2.69 16.04 -12.09
C HIS A 405 1.59 15.00 -12.33
N ALA A 406 1.57 14.37 -13.52
CA ALA A 406 0.58 13.35 -13.85
C ALA A 406 0.62 12.16 -12.87
N ALA A 407 1.81 11.65 -12.56
CA ALA A 407 1.99 10.53 -11.64
C ALA A 407 1.48 10.85 -10.22
N PHE A 408 1.82 12.04 -9.72
CA PHE A 408 1.28 12.52 -8.44
C PHE A 408 -0.24 12.67 -8.48
N ALA A 409 -0.76 13.33 -9.52
CA ALA A 409 -2.18 13.64 -9.68
C ALA A 409 -3.03 12.38 -9.78
N ASP A 410 -2.60 11.40 -10.57
CA ASP A 410 -3.33 10.14 -10.76
C ASP A 410 -3.38 9.36 -9.45
N THR A 411 -2.27 9.25 -8.74
CA THR A 411 -2.22 8.61 -7.42
C THR A 411 -3.12 9.35 -6.42
N TRP A 412 -3.05 10.68 -6.38
CA TRP A 412 -3.86 11.51 -5.49
C TRP A 412 -5.37 11.33 -5.73
N ARG A 413 -5.78 11.30 -7.01
CA ARG A 413 -7.18 11.07 -7.40
C ARG A 413 -7.68 9.68 -7.01
N THR A 414 -6.83 8.64 -7.03
CA THR A 414 -7.24 7.29 -6.58
C THR A 414 -7.64 7.27 -5.11
N PHE A 415 -7.14 8.21 -4.30
CA PHE A 415 -7.52 8.39 -2.90
C PHE A 415 -8.73 9.32 -2.71
N GLY A 416 -9.31 9.84 -3.81
CA GLY A 416 -10.43 10.78 -3.78
C GLY A 416 -10.03 12.24 -3.55
N GLY A 417 -8.74 12.57 -3.67
CA GLY A 417 -8.23 13.91 -3.46
C GLY A 417 -8.39 14.83 -4.67
N THR A 418 -8.43 16.14 -4.41
CA THR A 418 -8.36 17.21 -5.42
C THR A 418 -7.01 17.92 -5.32
N LEU A 419 -6.56 18.50 -6.43
CA LEU A 419 -5.26 19.18 -6.51
C LEU A 419 -5.40 20.66 -6.85
N ARG A 420 -4.48 21.45 -6.31
CA ARG A 420 -4.08 22.73 -6.89
C ARG A 420 -2.74 22.55 -7.62
N GLU A 421 -2.61 23.13 -8.77
CA GLU A 421 -1.45 22.92 -9.66
C GLU A 421 -0.89 24.24 -10.13
N VAL A 422 0.44 24.30 -10.23
CA VAL A 422 1.20 25.45 -10.72
C VAL A 422 2.28 24.94 -11.66
N ALA A 423 2.29 25.42 -12.89
CA ALA A 423 3.35 25.16 -13.84
C ALA A 423 4.36 26.33 -13.85
N LEU A 424 5.64 26.03 -13.63
CA LEU A 424 6.72 27.01 -13.64
C LEU A 424 7.31 27.15 -15.04
N THR A 425 7.36 28.39 -15.53
CA THR A 425 7.87 28.72 -16.87
C THR A 425 9.38 28.93 -16.93
N GLY A 426 10.05 28.99 -15.78
CA GLY A 426 11.47 29.32 -15.65
C GLY A 426 11.76 30.82 -15.70
N SER A 427 10.73 31.68 -15.60
CA SER A 427 10.84 33.11 -15.43
C SER A 427 10.55 33.46 -13.97
N GLU A 428 11.56 33.88 -13.22
CA GLU A 428 11.46 34.13 -11.76
C GLU A 428 10.26 35.01 -11.38
N LYS A 429 10.01 36.07 -12.13
CA LYS A 429 8.88 36.97 -11.86
C LYS A 429 7.52 36.28 -12.07
N THR A 430 7.37 35.59 -13.20
CA THR A 430 6.13 34.86 -13.55
C THR A 430 5.91 33.69 -12.60
N ASP A 431 6.97 32.97 -12.27
CA ASP A 431 6.89 31.81 -11.38
C ASP A 431 6.48 32.23 -9.96
N ASN A 432 7.02 33.36 -9.44
CA ASN A 432 6.62 33.91 -8.14
C ASN A 432 5.15 34.36 -8.13
N GLU A 433 4.66 34.98 -9.19
CA GLU A 433 3.25 35.38 -9.31
C GLU A 433 2.33 34.13 -9.39
N THR A 434 2.74 33.12 -10.13
CA THR A 434 2.00 31.87 -10.30
C THR A 434 1.94 31.07 -8.99
N ILE A 435 3.05 30.99 -8.25
CA ILE A 435 3.09 30.36 -6.92
C ILE A 435 2.21 31.15 -5.93
N ALA A 436 2.30 32.48 -5.93
CA ALA A 436 1.46 33.33 -5.08
C ALA A 436 -0.03 33.15 -5.37
N GLN A 437 -0.39 32.93 -6.64
CA GLN A 437 -1.75 32.58 -7.06
C GLN A 437 -2.18 31.20 -6.54
N GLY A 438 -1.33 30.19 -6.71
CA GLY A 438 -1.56 28.84 -6.21
C GLY A 438 -1.73 28.80 -4.68
N LEU A 439 -0.96 29.62 -3.97
CA LEU A 439 -1.07 29.78 -2.51
C LEU A 439 -2.23 30.70 -2.09
N ALA A 440 -2.96 31.29 -3.03
CA ALA A 440 -4.02 32.28 -2.77
C ALA A 440 -3.56 33.50 -1.96
N THR A 441 -2.25 33.81 -1.92
CA THR A 441 -1.71 34.95 -1.15
C THR A 441 -2.14 36.29 -1.71
N LEU A 442 -2.32 36.39 -3.04
CA LEU A 442 -2.78 37.61 -3.70
C LEU A 442 -4.21 38.00 -3.33
N SER A 443 -5.09 37.01 -3.21
CA SER A 443 -6.48 37.25 -2.76
C SER A 443 -6.55 37.64 -1.29
N SER A 444 -5.66 37.07 -0.46
CA SER A 444 -5.52 37.47 0.94
C SER A 444 -5.06 38.91 1.10
N GLU A 445 -4.06 39.35 0.33
CA GLU A 445 -3.60 40.76 0.31
C GLU A 445 -4.70 41.73 -0.16
N SER A 446 -5.48 41.33 -1.17
CA SER A 446 -6.60 42.14 -1.67
C SER A 446 -7.68 42.33 -0.61
N ARG A 447 -8.02 41.26 0.13
CA ARG A 447 -9.00 41.34 1.24
C ARG A 447 -8.50 42.16 2.39
N ILE A 448 -7.22 42.03 2.77
CA ILE A 448 -6.62 42.88 3.82
C ILE A 448 -6.75 44.35 3.42
N LYS A 449 -6.39 44.74 2.21
CA LYS A 449 -6.52 46.12 1.70
C LYS A 449 -7.98 46.59 1.66
N GLU A 450 -8.93 45.69 1.43
CA GLU A 450 -10.37 46.03 1.44
C GLU A 450 -10.86 46.26 2.85
N VAL A 451 -10.42 45.47 3.83
CA VAL A 451 -10.73 45.66 5.24
C VAL A 451 -10.06 46.89 5.78
N GLU A 452 -8.78 47.18 5.48
CA GLU A 452 -8.09 48.40 5.83
C GLU A 452 -8.83 49.66 5.32
N ARG A 453 -9.32 49.59 4.09
CA ARG A 453 -10.15 50.68 3.51
C ARG A 453 -11.50 50.83 4.21
N ALA A 454 -12.12 49.73 4.60
CA ALA A 454 -13.42 49.74 5.26
C ALA A 454 -13.35 50.28 6.70
N PHE A 455 -12.24 50.07 7.37
CA PHE A 455 -12.01 50.53 8.76
C PHE A 455 -11.16 51.77 8.87
N ASP A 456 -10.67 52.31 7.76
CA ASP A 456 -9.76 53.48 7.70
C ASP A 456 -8.56 53.34 8.67
N ALA A 457 -8.06 52.12 8.85
CA ALA A 457 -6.97 51.79 9.76
C ALA A 457 -6.08 50.71 9.17
N PRO A 458 -4.73 50.84 9.27
CA PRO A 458 -3.83 49.80 8.88
C PRO A 458 -4.02 48.56 9.78
N ILE A 459 -4.11 47.40 9.20
CA ILE A 459 -4.10 46.14 9.95
C ILE A 459 -2.64 45.76 10.16
N GLU A 460 -2.18 45.76 11.40
CA GLU A 460 -0.92 45.10 11.75
C GLU A 460 -1.07 43.57 11.57
N SER A 461 -0.94 43.13 10.33
CA SER A 461 -0.89 41.70 10.07
C SER A 461 0.53 41.20 10.31
N GLN A 462 0.75 40.50 11.41
CA GLN A 462 2.01 39.83 11.71
C GLN A 462 2.33 38.68 10.78
N SER A 463 1.40 38.30 9.89
CA SER A 463 1.64 37.28 8.88
C SER A 463 0.73 37.48 7.69
N ARG A 464 1.28 37.47 6.50
CA ARG A 464 0.57 37.18 5.26
C ARG A 464 0.02 35.76 5.37
N ARG A 465 -1.12 35.61 6.03
CA ARG A 465 -1.74 34.31 6.21
C ARG A 465 -2.22 33.85 4.85
N ARG A 466 -1.76 32.66 4.48
CA ARG A 466 -2.37 31.89 3.42
C ARG A 466 -3.88 31.81 3.71
N GLU A 467 -4.70 32.05 2.70
CA GLU A 467 -6.04 31.58 2.78
C GLU A 467 -6.00 30.07 2.72
N ASP A 468 -6.42 29.51 3.83
CA ASP A 468 -6.81 28.13 4.00
C ASP A 468 -6.07 27.06 3.17
N HIS A 469 -5.10 26.46 3.85
CA HIS A 469 -4.93 25.04 3.78
C HIS A 469 -4.34 24.54 2.46
N VAL A 470 -3.19 25.04 2.13
CA VAL A 470 -2.21 24.25 1.42
C VAL A 470 -1.46 23.49 2.51
N ASP A 471 -1.66 22.19 2.58
CA ASP A 471 -0.99 21.33 3.54
C ASP A 471 0.50 21.10 3.17
N ILE A 472 0.95 21.71 2.07
CA ILE A 472 2.27 21.88 1.43
C ILE A 472 2.25 21.41 0.00
#